data_ea5e312b5dfd1501a5df338f8b02f750
#
_entry.id   ea5e312b5dfd1501a5df338f8b02f750
#
_cell.length_a   1.000
_cell.length_b   1.000
_cell.length_c   1.000
_cell.angle_alpha   90.00
_cell.angle_beta   90.00
_cell.angle_gamma   90.00
#
_symmetry.space_group_name_H-M   'P 1'
#
loop_
_entity.id
_entity.type
_entity.pdbx_description
1 polymer ?
#
loop_
_entity_poly.entity_id
_entity_poly.type
_entity_poly.pdbx_seq_one_letter_code
_entity_poly.pdbx_strand_id
1 'polypeptide(L)'
;VAGVLGRHHRSIFTGHGQDFDDMVEYRPGDDVSDIDWKASARYGLPMIRRFEHESNLPMVLAVDTGRSMAALAPSGEAKSEVAMFAAEVIGYLARARGDLVALVAGGAERLVQLPARDGTEHIEMLLRLLDQHLQRHGPPADLGRVLDRVLTSVKRRTLVVIITDEARPALSDEDALRRLRIRHEIMVVSIADHSPVLAEDAGPVADVDHDLVLQQFVDHARGVR
;
A
#
# COMPACT_ATOMS: atom_id res chain seq x y z
N VAL A 1 -10.66 -22.40 -0.48
CA VAL A 1 -10.28 -20.99 -0.44
C VAL A 1 -8.80 -20.77 -0.83
N ALA A 2 -8.20 -21.69 -1.61
CA ALA A 2 -6.77 -21.65 -1.97
C ALA A 2 -6.52 -21.21 -3.44
N GLY A 3 -7.46 -20.52 -4.09
CA GLY A 3 -7.42 -20.30 -5.54
C GLY A 3 -7.28 -18.85 -6.02
N VAL A 4 -7.26 -17.85 -5.16
CA VAL A 4 -7.35 -16.43 -5.58
C VAL A 4 -6.02 -15.65 -5.44
N LEU A 5 -5.04 -16.16 -4.72
CA LEU A 5 -3.75 -15.48 -4.48
C LEU A 5 -2.64 -15.80 -5.53
N GLY A 6 -2.96 -16.48 -6.61
CA GLY A 6 -1.99 -16.97 -7.59
C GLY A 6 -1.82 -16.12 -8.85
N ARG A 7 -2.11 -14.82 -8.86
CA ARG A 7 -1.77 -13.95 -10.00
C ARG A 7 -0.67 -12.97 -9.60
N HIS A 8 0.54 -13.34 -9.94
CA HIS A 8 1.73 -12.50 -9.87
C HIS A 8 1.47 -11.14 -10.53
N HIS A 9 1.55 -10.08 -9.76
CA HIS A 9 1.67 -8.74 -10.30
C HIS A 9 3.04 -8.63 -10.97
N ARG A 10 3.07 -8.62 -12.30
CA ARG A 10 4.29 -8.32 -13.04
C ARG A 10 4.70 -6.88 -12.74
N SER A 11 5.81 -6.72 -12.04
CA SER A 11 6.48 -5.43 -11.97
C SER A 11 6.91 -5.02 -13.39
N ILE A 12 6.61 -3.80 -13.80
CA ILE A 12 6.97 -3.23 -15.11
C ILE A 12 8.47 -2.87 -15.14
N PHE A 13 9.22 -3.12 -14.08
CA PHE A 13 10.62 -2.79 -13.98
C PHE A 13 11.50 -4.00 -14.30
N THR A 14 12.13 -3.98 -15.48
CA THR A 14 13.25 -4.85 -15.82
C THR A 14 14.52 -4.32 -15.14
N GLY A 15 15.10 -5.11 -14.26
CA GLY A 15 16.38 -4.81 -13.61
C GLY A 15 17.19 -6.09 -13.44
N HIS A 16 18.52 -5.96 -13.27
CA HIS A 16 19.42 -7.09 -13.08
C HIS A 16 19.35 -7.60 -11.62
N GLY A 17 18.50 -8.59 -11.33
CA GLY A 17 18.44 -9.33 -10.07
C GLY A 17 19.00 -10.75 -10.22
N GLN A 18 19.37 -11.39 -9.11
CA GLN A 18 20.08 -12.68 -9.12
C GLN A 18 19.17 -13.92 -9.16
N ASP A 19 17.86 -13.79 -9.04
CA ASP A 19 16.98 -14.95 -9.08
C ASP A 19 16.44 -15.19 -10.48
N PHE A 20 16.80 -16.38 -11.00
CA PHE A 20 16.39 -16.90 -12.31
C PHE A 20 14.98 -17.47 -12.18
N ASP A 21 14.01 -16.87 -12.89
CA ASP A 21 12.62 -17.28 -12.78
C ASP A 21 12.11 -18.00 -14.03
N ASP A 22 12.38 -17.52 -15.24
CA ASP A 22 11.87 -18.17 -16.45
C ASP A 22 12.75 -17.89 -17.69
N MET A 23 12.71 -18.85 -18.63
CA MET A 23 13.28 -18.68 -19.96
C MET A 23 12.16 -18.45 -20.96
N VAL A 24 12.22 -17.32 -21.65
CA VAL A 24 11.26 -16.97 -22.70
C VAL A 24 11.96 -16.71 -24.04
N GLU A 25 11.22 -16.91 -25.13
CA GLU A 25 11.70 -16.59 -26.45
C GLU A 25 11.94 -15.08 -26.61
N TYR A 26 13.08 -14.69 -27.18
CA TYR A 26 13.43 -13.31 -27.53
C TYR A 26 12.37 -12.69 -28.44
N ARG A 27 11.96 -11.48 -28.13
CA ARG A 27 11.10 -10.67 -29.00
C ARG A 27 11.80 -9.36 -29.38
N PRO A 28 11.58 -8.82 -30.59
CA PRO A 28 12.10 -7.51 -30.97
C PRO A 28 11.66 -6.44 -29.94
N GLY A 29 12.67 -5.80 -29.32
CA GLY A 29 12.47 -4.82 -28.25
C GLY A 29 12.96 -5.28 -26.88
N ASP A 30 13.26 -6.56 -26.68
CA ASP A 30 13.92 -7.08 -25.49
C ASP A 30 15.43 -6.75 -25.52
N ASP A 31 16.07 -6.68 -24.33
CA ASP A 31 17.51 -6.40 -24.24
C ASP A 31 18.34 -7.61 -24.70
N VAL A 32 19.19 -7.38 -25.69
CA VAL A 32 20.06 -8.41 -26.29
C VAL A 32 21.08 -8.93 -25.26
N SER A 33 21.43 -8.14 -24.25
CA SER A 33 22.36 -8.55 -23.20
C SER A 33 21.82 -9.67 -22.30
N ASP A 34 20.50 -9.84 -22.27
CA ASP A 34 19.82 -10.86 -21.48
C ASP A 34 19.67 -12.20 -22.21
N ILE A 35 20.18 -12.31 -23.45
CA ILE A 35 20.13 -13.57 -24.22
C ILE A 35 21.02 -14.63 -23.57
N ASP A 36 20.42 -15.79 -23.23
CA ASP A 36 21.16 -16.96 -22.86
C ASP A 36 21.54 -17.79 -24.10
N TRP A 37 22.76 -17.57 -24.58
CA TRP A 37 23.27 -18.27 -25.75
C TRP A 37 23.35 -19.78 -25.59
N LYS A 38 23.55 -20.26 -24.37
CA LYS A 38 23.61 -21.70 -24.08
C LYS A 38 22.22 -22.35 -24.14
N ALA A 39 21.23 -21.67 -23.61
CA ALA A 39 19.83 -22.11 -23.73
C ALA A 39 19.36 -21.97 -25.18
N SER A 40 19.66 -20.86 -25.84
CA SER A 40 19.31 -20.62 -27.24
C SER A 40 19.82 -21.74 -28.14
N ALA A 41 21.05 -22.20 -27.92
CA ALA A 41 21.61 -23.33 -28.66
C ALA A 41 20.90 -24.67 -28.41
N ARG A 42 20.29 -24.86 -27.26
CA ARG A 42 19.53 -26.08 -26.95
C ARG A 42 18.12 -26.07 -27.52
N TYR A 43 17.49 -24.91 -27.51
CA TYR A 43 16.11 -24.76 -27.97
C TYR A 43 16.01 -24.40 -29.47
N GLY A 44 17.13 -24.05 -30.11
CA GLY A 44 17.17 -23.63 -31.52
C GLY A 44 16.55 -22.26 -31.81
N LEU A 45 16.23 -21.51 -30.76
CA LEU A 45 15.61 -20.17 -30.79
C LEU A 45 16.32 -19.26 -29.81
N PRO A 46 16.44 -17.94 -30.07
CA PRO A 46 17.00 -17.00 -29.12
C PRO A 46 16.16 -16.98 -27.83
N MET A 47 16.76 -17.37 -26.70
CA MET A 47 16.11 -17.42 -25.40
C MET A 47 16.68 -16.34 -24.49
N ILE A 48 15.80 -15.63 -23.81
CA ILE A 48 16.15 -14.61 -22.82
C ILE A 48 15.96 -15.16 -21.43
N ARG A 49 16.89 -14.84 -20.53
CA ARG A 49 16.69 -14.97 -19.10
C ARG A 49 15.78 -13.84 -18.64
N ARG A 50 14.60 -14.15 -18.23
CA ARG A 50 13.81 -13.23 -17.40
C ARG A 50 14.21 -13.45 -15.96
N PHE A 51 14.72 -12.38 -15.37
CA PHE A 51 14.90 -12.29 -13.94
C PHE A 51 13.63 -11.65 -13.38
N GLU A 52 12.85 -12.38 -12.60
CA GLU A 52 11.91 -11.70 -11.72
C GLU A 52 12.72 -10.92 -10.69
N HIS A 53 12.74 -9.64 -10.83
CA HIS A 53 13.04 -8.79 -9.71
C HIS A 53 11.86 -8.94 -8.76
N GLU A 54 12.04 -9.70 -7.69
CA GLU A 54 11.38 -9.37 -6.45
C GLU A 54 11.93 -7.99 -6.07
N SER A 55 11.36 -6.97 -6.65
CA SER A 55 11.59 -5.60 -6.23
C SER A 55 10.94 -5.53 -4.86
N ASN A 56 11.73 -5.77 -3.80
CA ASN A 56 11.34 -5.45 -2.44
C ASN A 56 11.21 -3.93 -2.38
N LEU A 57 10.11 -3.43 -2.95
CA LEU A 57 9.83 -2.02 -2.94
C LEU A 57 9.53 -1.66 -1.48
N PRO A 58 10.36 -0.87 -0.81
CA PRO A 58 10.06 -0.48 0.55
C PRO A 58 8.67 0.14 0.59
N MET A 59 7.91 -0.16 1.64
CA MET A 59 6.59 0.38 1.85
C MET A 59 6.59 1.35 3.02
N VAL A 60 5.81 2.42 2.92
CA VAL A 60 5.51 3.31 4.05
C VAL A 60 4.01 3.33 4.27
N LEU A 61 3.58 2.95 5.45
CA LEU A 61 2.23 3.24 5.92
C LEU A 61 2.21 4.69 6.43
N ALA A 62 1.49 5.56 5.72
CA ALA A 62 1.26 6.96 6.07
C ALA A 62 -0.16 7.10 6.61
N VAL A 63 -0.32 7.16 7.94
CA VAL A 63 -1.64 7.05 8.57
C VAL A 63 -2.02 8.35 9.26
N ASP A 64 -3.19 8.90 8.89
CA ASP A 64 -3.81 9.98 9.64
C ASP A 64 -4.38 9.43 10.95
N THR A 65 -3.98 10.01 12.07
CA THR A 65 -4.47 9.64 13.40
C THR A 65 -5.25 10.79 14.06
N GLY A 66 -5.75 11.71 13.25
CA GLY A 66 -6.57 12.82 13.72
C GLY A 66 -7.89 12.34 14.33
N ARG A 67 -8.51 13.22 15.14
CA ARG A 67 -9.77 12.93 15.82
C ARG A 67 -10.94 12.54 14.90
N SER A 68 -10.87 12.87 13.60
CA SER A 68 -11.88 12.45 12.62
C SER A 68 -11.91 10.92 12.45
N MET A 69 -10.79 10.24 12.73
CA MET A 69 -10.72 8.78 12.72
C MET A 69 -11.48 8.11 13.87
N ALA A 70 -11.93 8.88 14.87
CA ALA A 70 -12.79 8.37 15.95
C ALA A 70 -14.28 8.33 15.57
N ALA A 71 -14.68 8.92 14.44
CA ALA A 71 -16.04 8.86 13.92
C ALA A 71 -16.38 7.44 13.46
N LEU A 72 -17.67 7.18 13.23
CA LEU A 72 -18.14 5.88 12.75
C LEU A 72 -18.00 5.78 11.24
N ALA A 73 -17.62 4.61 10.77
CA ALA A 73 -17.72 4.18 9.39
C ALA A 73 -19.15 3.74 9.04
N PRO A 74 -19.52 3.54 7.77
CA PRO A 74 -20.83 3.03 7.36
C PRO A 74 -21.20 1.68 8.01
N SER A 75 -20.20 0.85 8.32
CA SER A 75 -20.37 -0.43 9.04
C SER A 75 -20.80 -0.28 10.49
N GLY A 76 -20.73 0.94 11.05
CA GLY A 76 -21.00 1.20 12.47
C GLY A 76 -19.78 1.05 13.37
N GLU A 77 -18.65 0.61 12.86
CA GLU A 77 -17.37 0.54 13.56
C GLU A 77 -16.68 1.90 13.60
N ALA A 78 -15.74 2.10 14.53
CA ALA A 78 -14.92 3.30 14.51
C ALA A 78 -13.98 3.27 13.28
N LYS A 79 -13.82 4.40 12.60
CA LYS A 79 -12.88 4.47 11.46
C LYS A 79 -11.44 4.10 11.85
N SER A 80 -11.07 4.33 13.11
CA SER A 80 -9.80 3.88 13.67
C SER A 80 -9.64 2.36 13.66
N GLU A 81 -10.71 1.60 13.90
CA GLU A 81 -10.71 0.12 13.85
C GLU A 81 -10.54 -0.36 12.41
N VAL A 82 -11.25 0.28 11.47
CA VAL A 82 -11.11 0.00 10.03
C VAL A 82 -9.70 0.33 9.54
N ALA A 83 -9.13 1.46 9.99
CA ALA A 83 -7.76 1.84 9.65
C ALA A 83 -6.73 0.85 10.19
N MET A 84 -6.92 0.38 11.44
CA MET A 84 -6.07 -0.65 12.03
C MET A 84 -6.13 -1.94 11.24
N PHE A 85 -7.33 -2.41 10.89
CA PHE A 85 -7.51 -3.60 10.06
C PHE A 85 -6.83 -3.47 8.69
N ALA A 86 -7.01 -2.31 8.02
CA ALA A 86 -6.34 -2.05 6.75
C ALA A 86 -4.80 -2.06 6.87
N ALA A 87 -4.26 -1.41 7.91
CA ALA A 87 -2.83 -1.41 8.18
C ALA A 87 -2.28 -2.81 8.48
N GLU A 88 -3.03 -3.62 9.23
CA GLU A 88 -2.70 -5.01 9.54
C GLU A 88 -2.63 -5.86 8.28
N VAL A 89 -3.69 -5.86 7.47
CA VAL A 89 -3.74 -6.64 6.22
C VAL A 89 -2.59 -6.25 5.28
N ILE A 90 -2.39 -4.94 5.07
CA ILE A 90 -1.33 -4.44 4.19
C ILE A 90 0.05 -4.78 4.73
N GLY A 91 0.26 -4.62 6.05
CA GLY A 91 1.52 -4.95 6.71
C GLY A 91 1.88 -6.43 6.59
N TYR A 92 0.91 -7.32 6.79
CA TYR A 92 1.13 -8.77 6.64
C TYR A 92 1.31 -9.20 5.19
N LEU A 93 0.63 -8.57 4.23
CA LEU A 93 0.86 -8.83 2.80
C LEU A 93 2.27 -8.39 2.38
N ALA A 94 2.72 -7.21 2.82
CA ALA A 94 4.07 -6.74 2.56
C ALA A 94 5.12 -7.70 3.15
N ARG A 95 4.90 -8.15 4.40
CA ARG A 95 5.78 -9.13 5.05
C ARG A 95 5.82 -10.46 4.27
N ALA A 96 4.68 -10.96 3.80
CA ALA A 96 4.63 -12.21 3.04
C ALA A 96 5.42 -12.13 1.72
N ARG A 97 5.64 -10.91 1.20
CA ARG A 97 6.47 -10.63 0.04
C ARG A 97 7.93 -10.32 0.37
N GLY A 98 8.29 -10.25 1.66
CA GLY A 98 9.62 -9.85 2.10
C GLY A 98 9.88 -8.33 2.00
N ASP A 99 8.84 -7.51 1.84
CA ASP A 99 8.99 -6.05 1.73
C ASP A 99 9.37 -5.43 3.08
N LEU A 100 10.15 -4.34 3.03
CA LEU A 100 10.46 -3.53 4.20
C LEU A 100 9.32 -2.55 4.45
N VAL A 101 8.78 -2.51 5.68
CA VAL A 101 7.65 -1.64 6.03
C VAL A 101 8.08 -0.57 7.03
N ALA A 102 7.84 0.69 6.71
CA ALA A 102 7.98 1.83 7.59
C ALA A 102 6.60 2.36 8.02
N LEU A 103 6.56 3.12 9.10
CA LEU A 103 5.37 3.84 9.55
C LEU A 103 5.67 5.33 9.67
N VAL A 104 4.75 6.16 9.18
CA VAL A 104 4.62 7.57 9.54
C VAL A 104 3.16 7.79 9.89
N ALA A 105 2.86 8.07 11.14
CA ALA A 105 1.49 8.28 11.60
C ALA A 105 1.39 9.54 12.44
N GLY A 106 0.27 10.27 12.36
CA GLY A 106 0.10 11.46 13.16
C GLY A 106 -1.07 12.34 12.75
N GLY A 107 -1.13 13.48 13.38
CA GLY A 107 -2.04 14.58 13.14
C GLY A 107 -1.35 15.91 13.44
N ALA A 108 -2.10 16.96 13.76
CA ALA A 108 -1.58 18.31 13.92
C ALA A 108 -0.52 18.46 15.03
N GLU A 109 -0.65 17.72 16.13
CA GLU A 109 0.22 17.89 17.31
C GLU A 109 1.28 16.80 17.44
N ARG A 110 0.93 15.57 17.09
CA ARG A 110 1.76 14.37 17.29
C ARG A 110 2.10 13.74 15.96
N LEU A 111 3.33 13.28 15.83
CA LEU A 111 3.79 12.51 14.69
C LEU A 111 4.78 11.47 15.17
N VAL A 112 4.56 10.22 14.79
CA VAL A 112 5.45 9.10 15.06
C VAL A 112 5.98 8.53 13.79
N GLN A 113 7.18 7.96 13.87
CA GLN A 113 7.84 7.35 12.73
C GLN A 113 8.60 6.10 13.19
N LEU A 114 8.46 5.02 12.42
CA LEU A 114 9.32 3.85 12.50
C LEU A 114 10.06 3.65 11.18
N PRO A 115 11.35 3.33 11.22
CA PRO A 115 12.12 3.06 10.01
C PRO A 115 11.65 1.78 9.32
N ALA A 116 11.93 1.67 8.02
CA ALA A 116 11.61 0.48 7.25
C ALA A 116 12.43 -0.72 7.72
N ARG A 117 11.75 -1.79 8.10
CA ARG A 117 12.32 -3.08 8.47
C ARG A 117 11.39 -4.20 8.03
N ASP A 118 11.92 -5.40 7.96
CA ASP A 118 11.19 -6.64 7.74
C ASP A 118 10.87 -7.37 9.06
N GLY A 119 10.16 -8.46 8.94
CA GLY A 119 9.90 -9.39 10.03
C GLY A 119 8.60 -9.15 10.80
N THR A 120 8.10 -10.23 11.38
CA THR A 120 6.82 -10.23 12.12
C THR A 120 6.85 -9.31 13.33
N GLU A 121 7.92 -9.35 14.11
CA GLU A 121 8.07 -8.52 15.31
C GLU A 121 8.01 -7.03 14.99
N HIS A 122 8.57 -6.63 13.83
CA HIS A 122 8.51 -5.24 13.40
C HIS A 122 7.09 -4.81 13.01
N ILE A 123 6.35 -5.65 12.28
CA ILE A 123 4.94 -5.37 11.94
C ILE A 123 4.09 -5.26 13.21
N GLU A 124 4.24 -6.19 14.15
CA GLU A 124 3.52 -6.12 15.42
C GLU A 124 3.85 -4.85 16.24
N MET A 125 5.12 -4.44 16.25
CA MET A 125 5.54 -3.21 16.92
C MET A 125 4.91 -1.98 16.23
N LEU A 126 4.87 -1.96 14.91
CA LEU A 126 4.26 -0.91 14.10
C LEU A 126 2.76 -0.81 14.39
N LEU A 127 2.05 -1.93 14.40
CA LEU A 127 0.61 -1.98 14.68
C LEU A 127 0.29 -1.54 16.12
N ARG A 128 1.06 -1.97 17.10
CA ARG A 128 0.91 -1.51 18.50
C ARG A 128 1.12 -0.01 18.63
N LEU A 129 2.11 0.55 17.93
CA LEU A 129 2.36 1.98 17.95
C LEU A 129 1.22 2.75 17.28
N LEU A 130 0.71 2.24 16.17
CA LEU A 130 -0.43 2.82 15.48
C LEU A 130 -1.68 2.81 16.34
N ASP A 131 -2.00 1.70 17.01
CA ASP A 131 -3.13 1.56 17.93
C ASP A 131 -3.09 2.59 19.07
N GLN A 132 -1.90 2.84 19.62
CA GLN A 132 -1.71 3.86 20.68
C GLN A 132 -2.01 5.28 20.19
N HIS A 133 -1.95 5.54 18.89
CA HIS A 133 -2.13 6.88 18.30
C HIS A 133 -3.51 7.06 17.68
N LEU A 134 -4.20 6.00 17.30
CA LEU A 134 -5.59 6.02 16.80
C LEU A 134 -6.61 6.06 17.95
N GLN A 135 -6.54 7.10 18.78
CA GLN A 135 -7.40 7.22 19.96
C GLN A 135 -8.56 8.19 19.74
N ARG A 136 -9.69 7.96 20.45
CA ARG A 136 -10.92 8.78 20.37
C ARG A 136 -10.72 10.28 20.64
N HIS A 137 -9.69 10.66 21.37
CA HIS A 137 -9.39 12.04 21.78
C HIS A 137 -8.09 12.54 21.15
N GLY A 138 -7.85 12.16 19.88
CA GLY A 138 -6.69 12.59 19.13
C GLY A 138 -6.68 14.09 18.81
N PRO A 139 -5.52 14.63 18.37
CA PRO A 139 -5.42 15.99 17.85
C PRO A 139 -6.24 16.15 16.57
N PRO A 140 -6.44 17.38 16.07
CA PRO A 140 -6.99 17.60 14.74
C PRO A 140 -6.20 16.82 13.68
N ALA A 141 -6.89 16.40 12.61
CA ALA A 141 -6.26 15.79 11.46
C ALA A 141 -5.33 16.78 10.74
N ASP A 142 -4.15 16.31 10.34
CA ASP A 142 -3.20 17.06 9.52
C ASP A 142 -2.43 16.08 8.63
N LEU A 143 -3.09 15.65 7.56
CA LEU A 143 -2.50 14.72 6.59
C LEU A 143 -1.28 15.38 5.92
N GLY A 144 -1.33 16.66 5.60
CA GLY A 144 -0.22 17.37 4.98
C GLY A 144 1.09 17.22 5.75
N ARG A 145 1.04 17.30 7.08
CA ARG A 145 2.20 17.10 7.95
C ARG A 145 2.74 15.66 7.88
N VAL A 146 1.86 14.66 7.80
CA VAL A 146 2.25 13.25 7.63
C VAL A 146 2.95 13.07 6.29
N LEU A 147 2.38 13.61 5.20
CA LEU A 147 2.94 13.52 3.85
C LEU A 147 4.29 14.25 3.74
N ASP A 148 4.43 15.45 4.32
CA ASP A 148 5.69 16.17 4.37
C ASP A 148 6.77 15.41 5.15
N ARG A 149 6.37 14.69 6.19
CA ARG A 149 7.30 13.80 6.91
C ARG A 149 7.78 12.66 6.04
N VAL A 150 6.91 12.02 5.27
CA VAL A 150 7.30 10.99 4.30
C VAL A 150 8.29 11.58 3.29
N LEU A 151 7.97 12.72 2.67
CA LEU A 151 8.83 13.41 1.70
C LEU A 151 10.23 13.72 2.23
N THR A 152 10.34 14.07 3.51
CA THR A 152 11.62 14.45 4.13
C THR A 152 12.42 13.24 4.58
N SER A 153 11.77 12.16 5.03
CA SER A 153 12.43 10.98 5.61
C SER A 153 12.73 9.88 4.57
N VAL A 154 11.91 9.76 3.53
CA VAL A 154 12.03 8.70 2.53
C VAL A 154 12.71 9.23 1.27
N LYS A 155 13.91 8.71 0.95
CA LYS A 155 14.72 9.20 -0.17
C LYS A 155 14.65 8.32 -1.41
N ARG A 156 14.41 7.01 -1.23
CA ARG A 156 14.29 6.04 -2.32
C ARG A 156 12.85 5.95 -2.78
N ARG A 157 12.65 5.54 -4.05
CA ARG A 157 11.31 5.23 -4.56
C ARG A 157 10.70 4.14 -3.69
N THR A 158 9.47 4.35 -3.26
CA THR A 158 8.79 3.57 -2.21
C THR A 158 7.30 3.57 -2.52
N LEU A 159 6.60 2.51 -2.17
CA LEU A 159 5.14 2.50 -2.14
C LEU A 159 4.67 3.21 -0.87
N VAL A 160 3.98 4.33 -1.02
CA VAL A 160 3.37 5.07 0.09
C VAL A 160 1.89 4.73 0.14
N VAL A 161 1.48 4.01 1.18
CA VAL A 161 0.09 3.68 1.45
C VAL A 161 -0.46 4.70 2.43
N ILE A 162 -1.36 5.55 1.96
CA ILE A 162 -2.00 6.60 2.76
C ILE A 162 -3.32 6.04 3.28
N ILE A 163 -3.48 5.98 4.61
CA ILE A 163 -4.72 5.57 5.27
C ILE A 163 -5.31 6.80 5.96
N THR A 164 -6.50 7.21 5.54
CA THR A 164 -7.14 8.44 6.01
C THR A 164 -8.67 8.37 5.85
N ASP A 165 -9.40 9.37 6.32
CA ASP A 165 -10.84 9.46 6.11
C ASP A 165 -11.21 10.04 4.72
N GLU A 166 -12.48 10.00 4.36
CA GLU A 166 -12.95 10.47 3.05
C GLU A 166 -12.88 11.99 2.89
N ALA A 167 -12.79 12.75 3.99
CA ALA A 167 -12.59 14.20 3.93
C ALA A 167 -11.14 14.56 3.57
N ARG A 168 -10.27 13.57 3.48
CA ARG A 168 -8.86 13.71 3.12
C ARG A 168 -8.52 12.79 1.92
N PRO A 169 -7.57 13.16 1.07
CA PRO A 169 -6.84 14.43 1.06
C PRO A 169 -7.73 15.65 0.76
N ALA A 170 -7.52 16.74 1.47
CA ALA A 170 -8.16 18.02 1.19
C ALA A 170 -7.36 18.82 0.13
N LEU A 171 -7.91 19.94 -0.34
CA LEU A 171 -7.19 20.83 -1.27
C LEU A 171 -5.85 21.31 -0.70
N SER A 172 -5.74 21.48 0.61
CA SER A 172 -4.48 21.82 1.31
C SER A 172 -3.39 20.77 1.16
N ASP A 173 -3.75 19.51 0.88
CA ASP A 173 -2.82 18.39 0.82
C ASP A 173 -2.33 18.14 -0.64
N GLU A 174 -2.91 18.85 -1.62
CA GLU A 174 -2.67 18.62 -3.06
C GLU A 174 -1.19 18.78 -3.43
N ASP A 175 -0.53 19.83 -2.93
CA ASP A 175 0.89 20.08 -3.24
C ASP A 175 1.80 18.98 -2.66
N ALA A 176 1.53 18.50 -1.46
CA ALA A 176 2.26 17.40 -0.84
C ALA A 176 2.07 16.10 -1.64
N LEU A 177 0.84 15.80 -2.04
CA LEU A 177 0.53 14.63 -2.88
C LEU A 177 1.20 14.71 -4.25
N ARG A 178 1.19 15.88 -4.89
CA ARG A 178 1.86 16.08 -6.19
C ARG A 178 3.37 15.81 -6.08
N ARG A 179 4.02 16.32 -5.04
CA ARG A 179 5.45 16.08 -4.76
C ARG A 179 5.74 14.60 -4.46
N LEU A 180 4.84 13.93 -3.72
CA LEU A 180 4.97 12.49 -3.46
C LEU A 180 4.87 11.66 -4.75
N ARG A 181 3.90 11.93 -5.63
CA ARG A 181 3.70 11.20 -6.88
C ARG A 181 4.89 11.27 -7.83
N ILE A 182 5.69 12.34 -7.77
CA ILE A 182 6.90 12.47 -8.58
C ILE A 182 7.99 11.49 -8.13
N ARG A 183 8.02 11.14 -6.84
CA ARG A 183 9.11 10.37 -6.21
C ARG A 183 8.71 8.95 -5.84
N HIS A 184 7.45 8.72 -5.53
CA HIS A 184 6.94 7.50 -4.93
C HIS A 184 5.73 6.98 -5.70
N GLU A 185 5.38 5.72 -5.48
CA GLU A 185 4.09 5.17 -5.83
C GLU A 185 3.11 5.44 -4.69
N ILE A 186 1.87 5.79 -5.00
CA ILE A 186 0.88 6.15 -3.99
C ILE A 186 -0.32 5.23 -4.11
N MET A 187 -0.74 4.68 -2.97
CA MET A 187 -2.02 4.02 -2.78
C MET A 187 -2.77 4.78 -1.68
N VAL A 188 -4.05 5.05 -1.88
CA VAL A 188 -4.89 5.71 -0.88
C VAL A 188 -5.98 4.76 -0.43
N VAL A 189 -6.07 4.56 0.88
CA VAL A 189 -7.14 3.85 1.56
C VAL A 189 -7.98 4.92 2.25
N SER A 190 -9.12 5.24 1.64
CA SER A 190 -10.06 6.24 2.16
C SER A 190 -11.18 5.53 2.91
N ILE A 191 -11.38 5.89 4.16
CA ILE A 191 -12.40 5.32 5.04
C ILE A 191 -13.61 6.25 5.05
N ALA A 192 -14.75 5.75 4.58
CA ALA A 192 -15.98 6.54 4.47
C ALA A 192 -16.55 6.91 5.83
N ASP A 193 -17.27 8.03 5.87
CA ASP A 193 -18.04 8.45 7.04
C ASP A 193 -19.42 7.78 7.06
N HIS A 194 -19.89 7.47 8.27
CA HIS A 194 -21.29 7.07 8.47
C HIS A 194 -22.20 8.26 8.14
N SER A 195 -22.98 8.13 7.07
CA SER A 195 -23.97 9.16 6.72
C SER A 195 -25.29 8.92 7.44
N PRO A 196 -25.71 9.79 8.36
CA PRO A 196 -26.98 9.64 9.05
C PRO A 196 -28.20 9.73 8.11
N VAL A 197 -28.01 10.29 6.91
CA VAL A 197 -29.11 10.44 5.92
C VAL A 197 -29.42 9.12 5.20
N LEU A 198 -28.47 8.18 5.14
CA LEU A 198 -28.69 6.88 4.52
C LEU A 198 -29.24 5.82 5.50
N ALA A 199 -29.26 6.11 6.80
CA ALA A 199 -29.70 5.17 7.82
C ALA A 199 -31.23 4.96 7.84
N GLU A 200 -32.03 5.86 7.27
CA GLU A 200 -33.50 5.72 7.22
C GLU A 200 -34.00 4.78 6.11
N ASP A 201 -33.17 4.54 5.08
CA ASP A 201 -33.52 3.66 3.94
C ASP A 201 -32.71 2.35 3.86
N ALA A 202 -31.70 2.19 4.71
CA ALA A 202 -30.93 0.96 4.77
C ALA A 202 -31.69 -0.07 5.63
N GLY A 203 -32.36 -0.99 4.94
CA GLY A 203 -32.70 -2.29 5.55
C GLY A 203 -31.47 -2.93 6.21
N PRO A 204 -31.60 -4.05 6.96
CA PRO A 204 -30.51 -4.62 7.72
C PRO A 204 -29.25 -4.73 6.85
N VAL A 205 -28.21 -4.02 7.25
CA VAL A 205 -26.91 -3.99 6.55
C VAL A 205 -26.44 -5.44 6.53
N ALA A 206 -26.47 -6.04 5.33
CA ALA A 206 -25.84 -7.34 5.14
C ALA A 206 -24.37 -7.22 5.51
N ASP A 207 -23.85 -8.25 6.16
CA ASP A 207 -22.44 -8.43 6.51
C ASP A 207 -21.53 -7.74 5.50
N VAL A 208 -20.66 -6.86 5.99
CA VAL A 208 -19.70 -6.16 5.13
C VAL A 208 -18.88 -7.23 4.44
N ASP A 209 -19.16 -7.41 3.16
CA ASP A 209 -18.50 -8.40 2.34
C ASP A 209 -17.01 -8.02 2.24
N HIS A 210 -16.18 -8.71 3.01
CA HIS A 210 -14.72 -8.54 3.00
C HIS A 210 -14.14 -8.67 1.58
N ASP A 211 -14.86 -9.35 0.69
CA ASP A 211 -14.52 -9.45 -0.72
C ASP A 211 -14.70 -8.12 -1.46
N LEU A 212 -15.61 -7.24 -1.03
CA LEU A 212 -15.85 -5.94 -1.68
C LEU A 212 -14.69 -4.97 -1.43
N VAL A 213 -14.14 -4.97 -0.23
CA VAL A 213 -12.96 -4.15 0.12
C VAL A 213 -11.75 -4.63 -0.67
N LEU A 214 -11.55 -5.95 -0.76
CA LEU A 214 -10.49 -6.55 -1.57
C LEU A 214 -10.70 -6.32 -3.07
N GLN A 215 -11.96 -6.30 -3.54
CA GLN A 215 -12.30 -6.05 -4.94
C GLN A 215 -12.01 -4.59 -5.34
N GLN A 216 -12.32 -3.61 -4.49
CA GLN A 216 -11.95 -2.22 -4.71
C GLN A 216 -10.43 -2.02 -4.74
N PHE A 217 -9.67 -2.75 -3.90
CA PHE A 217 -8.21 -2.78 -3.96
C PHE A 217 -7.70 -3.34 -5.30
N VAL A 218 -8.31 -4.41 -5.79
CA VAL A 218 -7.92 -5.06 -7.06
C VAL A 218 -8.28 -4.20 -8.27
N ASP A 219 -9.42 -3.52 -8.25
CA ASP A 219 -9.90 -2.71 -9.39
C ASP A 219 -9.15 -1.37 -9.48
N HIS A 220 -8.77 -0.78 -8.35
CA HIS A 220 -7.92 0.42 -8.34
C HIS A 220 -6.49 0.11 -8.85
N ALA A 221 -5.94 -1.05 -8.52
CA ALA A 221 -4.66 -1.52 -9.05
C ALA A 221 -4.70 -1.81 -10.57
N ARG A 222 -5.89 -2.06 -11.15
CA ARG A 222 -6.09 -2.26 -12.59
C ARG A 222 -6.33 -0.96 -13.36
N GLY A 223 -6.78 0.11 -12.70
CA GLY A 223 -7.14 1.39 -13.32
C GLY A 223 -5.98 2.36 -13.57
N VAL A 224 -4.79 2.07 -13.08
CA VAL A 224 -3.58 2.88 -13.35
C VAL A 224 -2.90 2.34 -14.61
N ARG A 225 -3.38 2.81 -15.77
CA ARG A 225 -2.65 2.72 -17.05
C ARG A 225 -2.00 4.06 -17.36
#